data_8c16d6d8d683139c0edac4cd4f419205
#
_entry.id   8c16d6d8d683139c0edac4cd4f419205
#
_cell.length_a   1.000
_cell.length_b   1.000
_cell.length_c   1.000
_cell.angle_alpha   90.00
_cell.angle_beta   90.00
_cell.angle_gamma   90.00
#
_symmetry.space_group_name_H-M   'P 1'
#
loop_
_entity.id
_entity.type
_entity.pdbx_description
1 polymer ?
#
loop_
_entity_poly.entity_id
_entity_poly.type
_entity_poly.pdbx_seq_one_letter_code
_entity_poly.pdbx_strand_id
1 'polypeptide(L)'
;MNPTSNPLSSPASRRGTYLPTDPMMDIVRDNYSLLQVVSRFGLSLGFGEQSVQAVCRASGVDTDTFLAVVNLLNRPEATDACHPDFGPARGTREEMVALRLPTLLQYLRQSHAYFLDFCLPGIRRQLMEAIDCSMQNEMAFLLLKFFDQYMNEVRKHMQYEDTRVFPYVERLLEAAADAADVDEADDDEADTDEADAAGETPASFSIRQFATHHDQIDAKLSELKNLLIQYYPASGNNYRLNAVLLDLYSCEQELAAHTRVEDHLFVPAVFHLEQPEAAFRTEQSEAAGAPETGVSGATCASEAGSSAAVGSSAAGVSGSAGSSALETGAEVLTDREKEIVCCVAKGMINKEIAEALFLSIHTVMTHRKNIARKLQIHSVAGLAIYAIAHKLVELSEVKL
;
A
#
# COMPACT_ATOMS: atom_id res chain seq x y z
N MET A 1 30.02 -19.49 40.17
CA MET A 1 29.79 -19.99 38.82
C MET A 1 28.47 -19.38 38.36
N ASN A 2 28.53 -18.32 37.59
CA ASN A 2 27.33 -17.66 37.02
C ASN A 2 26.90 -18.39 35.75
N PRO A 3 25.61 -18.64 35.53
CA PRO A 3 25.13 -19.20 34.28
C PRO A 3 25.19 -18.14 33.17
N THR A 4 25.90 -18.50 32.13
CA THR A 4 26.05 -17.77 30.88
C THR A 4 24.68 -17.50 30.26
N SER A 5 24.35 -16.24 30.10
CA SER A 5 23.21 -15.74 29.30
C SER A 5 23.38 -16.18 27.84
N ASN A 6 22.37 -16.85 27.33
CA ASN A 6 22.23 -17.32 25.95
C ASN A 6 22.02 -16.10 25.00
N PRO A 7 22.89 -15.84 24.01
CA PRO A 7 22.80 -14.64 23.17
C PRO A 7 21.85 -14.76 21.96
N LEU A 8 20.92 -15.73 21.96
CA LEU A 8 20.00 -15.99 20.83
C LEU A 8 18.51 -15.78 21.13
N SER A 9 18.18 -15.06 22.20
CA SER A 9 16.83 -14.50 22.30
C SER A 9 16.76 -13.28 21.37
N SER A 10 15.96 -13.36 20.30
CA SER A 10 15.55 -12.19 19.52
C SER A 10 15.17 -11.08 20.49
N PRO A 11 15.74 -9.87 20.37
CA PRO A 11 15.30 -8.75 21.19
C PRO A 11 13.82 -8.60 20.97
N ALA A 12 13.02 -8.71 22.01
CA ALA A 12 11.61 -8.37 21.96
C ALA A 12 11.56 -6.91 21.51
N SER A 13 11.09 -6.69 20.27
CA SER A 13 10.88 -5.34 19.72
C SER A 13 10.28 -4.48 20.84
N ARG A 14 10.94 -3.39 21.22
CA ARG A 14 10.36 -2.41 22.14
C ARG A 14 9.07 -1.92 21.53
N ARG A 15 7.93 -2.40 22.00
CA ARG A 15 6.59 -1.94 21.63
C ARG A 15 6.31 -0.56 22.25
N GLY A 16 7.28 0.34 22.17
CA GLY A 16 7.21 1.67 22.74
C GLY A 16 7.36 2.75 21.67
N THR A 17 6.93 3.95 22.01
CA THR A 17 7.16 5.15 21.23
C THR A 17 8.59 5.63 21.50
N TYR A 18 9.38 5.88 20.44
CA TYR A 18 10.70 6.49 20.56
C TYR A 18 10.60 7.97 20.87
N LEU A 19 11.53 8.46 21.69
CA LEU A 19 11.61 9.83 22.17
C LEU A 19 12.86 10.54 21.59
N PRO A 20 12.90 11.89 21.59
CA PRO A 20 14.06 12.66 21.12
C PRO A 20 15.35 12.34 21.86
N THR A 21 15.25 11.90 23.12
CA THR A 21 16.39 11.57 24.01
C THR A 21 16.90 10.15 23.85
N ASP A 22 16.17 9.26 23.17
CA ASP A 22 16.58 7.88 22.99
C ASP A 22 17.81 7.79 22.08
N PRO A 23 18.71 6.80 22.27
CA PRO A 23 19.83 6.58 21.37
C PRO A 23 19.34 6.25 19.96
N MET A 24 19.88 6.91 18.93
CA MET A 24 19.51 6.67 17.54
C MET A 24 19.74 5.20 17.11
N MET A 25 20.80 4.57 17.63
CA MET A 25 21.10 3.17 17.34
C MET A 25 20.00 2.21 17.78
N ASP A 26 19.24 2.53 18.83
CA ASP A 26 18.19 1.66 19.37
C ASP A 26 17.04 1.50 18.36
N ILE A 27 16.73 2.55 17.59
CA ILE A 27 15.70 2.50 16.53
C ILE A 27 15.99 1.37 15.54
N VAL A 28 17.23 1.30 15.02
CA VAL A 28 17.60 0.28 14.03
C VAL A 28 17.83 -1.09 14.68
N ARG A 29 18.38 -1.13 15.90
CA ARG A 29 18.63 -2.38 16.62
C ARG A 29 17.35 -3.10 17.00
N ASP A 30 16.35 -2.34 17.47
CA ASP A 30 15.09 -2.90 17.94
C ASP A 30 14.14 -3.23 16.76
N ASN A 31 14.24 -2.47 15.65
CA ASN A 31 13.49 -2.71 14.42
C ASN A 31 14.34 -2.39 13.18
N TYR A 32 14.95 -3.41 12.59
CA TYR A 32 15.84 -3.24 11.42
C TYR A 32 15.12 -2.68 10.18
N SER A 33 13.80 -2.83 10.07
CA SER A 33 13.02 -2.25 8.96
C SER A 33 13.09 -0.72 8.94
N LEU A 34 13.31 -0.08 10.10
CA LEU A 34 13.49 1.36 10.22
C LEU A 34 14.84 1.87 9.67
N LEU A 35 15.77 0.99 9.30
CA LEU A 35 17.01 1.35 8.64
C LEU A 35 16.75 2.15 7.35
N GLN A 36 15.75 1.73 6.57
CA GLN A 36 15.36 2.42 5.34
C GLN A 36 14.78 3.81 5.64
N VAL A 37 14.02 3.96 6.72
CA VAL A 37 13.50 5.26 7.16
C VAL A 37 14.65 6.22 7.48
N VAL A 38 15.63 5.77 8.26
CA VAL A 38 16.83 6.55 8.60
C VAL A 38 17.54 7.01 7.31
N SER A 39 17.75 6.10 6.36
CA SER A 39 18.38 6.39 5.07
C SER A 39 17.60 7.42 4.24
N ARG A 40 16.27 7.31 4.18
CA ARG A 40 15.39 8.20 3.40
C ARG A 40 15.33 9.62 3.97
N PHE A 41 15.56 9.81 5.28
CA PHE A 41 15.79 11.12 5.87
C PHE A 41 17.20 11.66 5.62
N GLY A 42 18.05 10.95 4.86
CA GLY A 42 19.43 11.35 4.59
C GLY A 42 20.37 11.19 5.79
N LEU A 43 19.97 10.45 6.79
CA LEU A 43 20.77 10.22 7.99
C LEU A 43 21.80 9.10 7.73
N SER A 44 23.09 9.42 7.90
CA SER A 44 24.18 8.46 7.71
C SER A 44 24.36 7.59 8.93
N LEU A 45 24.75 6.31 8.73
CA LEU A 45 25.13 5.41 9.81
C LEU A 45 26.40 5.92 10.52
N GLY A 46 26.66 5.40 11.71
CA GLY A 46 27.81 5.79 12.52
C GLY A 46 27.45 6.78 13.62
N PHE A 47 26.21 6.73 14.12
CA PHE A 47 25.66 7.63 15.14
C PHE A 47 26.40 7.59 16.49
N GLY A 48 27.17 6.52 16.76
CA GLY A 48 27.72 6.28 18.10
C GLY A 48 26.61 6.17 19.16
N GLU A 49 26.78 6.88 20.27
CA GLU A 49 25.81 6.93 21.37
C GLU A 49 24.91 8.18 21.30
N GLN A 50 24.83 8.84 20.14
CA GLN A 50 24.06 10.08 19.99
C GLN A 50 22.55 9.79 20.09
N SER A 51 21.83 10.76 20.68
CA SER A 51 20.37 10.74 20.74
C SER A 51 19.76 11.04 19.37
N VAL A 52 18.50 10.64 19.18
CA VAL A 52 17.71 10.95 17.97
C VAL A 52 17.74 12.43 17.65
N GLN A 53 17.47 13.29 18.64
CA GLN A 53 17.50 14.74 18.47
C GLN A 53 18.88 15.27 18.03
N ALA A 54 19.96 14.73 18.58
CA ALA A 54 21.31 15.17 18.23
C ALA A 54 21.64 14.82 16.77
N VAL A 55 21.30 13.60 16.30
CA VAL A 55 21.53 13.17 14.94
C VAL A 55 20.65 13.96 13.95
N CYS A 56 19.37 14.10 14.21
CA CYS A 56 18.46 14.87 13.37
C CYS A 56 18.92 16.32 13.23
N ARG A 57 19.26 17.00 14.34
CA ARG A 57 19.74 18.38 14.36
C ARG A 57 21.06 18.53 13.57
N ALA A 58 21.99 17.61 13.70
CA ALA A 58 23.26 17.65 12.98
C ALA A 58 23.07 17.53 11.45
N SER A 59 21.99 16.87 11.01
CA SER A 59 21.66 16.65 9.60
C SER A 59 20.60 17.62 9.07
N GLY A 60 20.11 18.58 9.88
CA GLY A 60 19.08 19.54 9.48
C GLY A 60 17.68 18.91 9.31
N VAL A 61 17.46 17.73 9.89
CA VAL A 61 16.18 17.01 9.83
C VAL A 61 15.31 17.43 11.02
N ASP A 62 14.04 17.69 10.77
CA ASP A 62 13.07 17.96 11.82
C ASP A 62 12.84 16.71 12.68
N THR A 63 13.10 16.83 13.99
CA THR A 63 13.07 15.70 14.91
C THR A 63 11.67 15.15 15.11
N ASP A 64 10.67 16.02 15.17
CA ASP A 64 9.29 15.64 15.44
C ASP A 64 8.69 14.90 14.23
N THR A 65 8.95 15.39 13.02
CA THR A 65 8.56 14.73 11.78
C THR A 65 9.27 13.35 11.62
N PHE A 66 10.57 13.28 11.92
CA PHE A 66 11.31 12.01 11.91
C PHE A 66 10.67 10.99 12.88
N LEU A 67 10.43 11.42 14.12
CA LEU A 67 9.82 10.54 15.14
C LEU A 67 8.37 10.17 14.84
N ALA A 68 7.61 11.05 14.19
CA ALA A 68 6.26 10.72 13.74
C ALA A 68 6.28 9.54 12.75
N VAL A 69 7.16 9.58 11.74
CA VAL A 69 7.32 8.49 10.76
C VAL A 69 7.82 7.21 11.44
N VAL A 70 8.88 7.30 12.26
CA VAL A 70 9.45 6.14 12.95
C VAL A 70 8.42 5.48 13.87
N ASN A 71 7.70 6.26 14.66
CA ASN A 71 6.72 5.74 15.61
C ASN A 71 5.47 5.19 14.91
N LEU A 72 5.04 5.78 13.79
CA LEU A 72 3.98 5.23 12.97
C LEU A 72 4.38 3.83 12.47
N LEU A 73 5.56 3.69 11.86
CA LEU A 73 6.01 2.44 11.26
C LEU A 73 6.45 1.38 12.28
N ASN A 74 6.74 1.78 13.52
CA ASN A 74 7.05 0.85 14.61
C ASN A 74 5.78 0.22 15.24
N ARG A 75 4.58 0.74 14.95
CA ARG A 75 3.31 0.17 15.44
C ARG A 75 2.88 -1.01 14.56
N PRO A 76 2.29 -2.07 15.12
CA PRO A 76 1.68 -3.15 14.33
C PRO A 76 0.53 -2.63 13.47
N GLU A 77 0.42 -3.09 12.23
CA GLU A 77 -0.64 -2.72 11.26
C GLU A 77 -2.06 -2.98 11.79
N ALA A 78 -2.25 -4.00 12.63
CA ALA A 78 -3.55 -4.34 13.21
C ALA A 78 -4.19 -3.23 14.08
N THR A 79 -3.44 -2.16 14.41
CA THR A 79 -3.97 -0.99 15.14
C THR A 79 -4.48 0.11 14.20
N ASP A 80 -4.22 -0.01 12.90
CA ASP A 80 -4.54 0.98 11.90
C ASP A 80 -5.86 0.64 11.16
N ALA A 81 -6.92 0.24 11.90
CA ALA A 81 -8.23 0.06 11.30
C ALA A 81 -8.67 1.40 10.67
N CYS A 82 -8.23 1.63 9.42
CA CYS A 82 -8.72 2.71 8.59
C CYS A 82 -10.18 2.46 8.29
N HIS A 83 -11.06 3.27 8.84
CA HIS A 83 -12.41 3.39 8.35
C HIS A 83 -12.37 4.10 6.99
N PRO A 84 -13.11 3.61 5.94
CA PRO A 84 -13.16 4.23 4.63
C PRO A 84 -13.80 5.63 4.60
N ASP A 85 -14.40 6.04 5.69
CA ASP A 85 -14.83 7.42 5.89
C ASP A 85 -13.73 8.15 6.65
N PHE A 86 -13.20 9.20 6.05
CA PHE A 86 -12.23 10.15 6.63
C PHE A 86 -12.74 10.69 7.97
N GLY A 87 -12.77 9.82 8.97
CA GLY A 87 -12.84 10.23 10.37
C GLY A 87 -11.46 10.78 10.75
N PRO A 88 -11.38 11.73 11.70
CA PRO A 88 -10.15 12.43 12.01
C PRO A 88 -9.05 11.41 12.28
N ALA A 89 -7.94 11.53 11.53
CA ALA A 89 -6.70 10.82 11.83
C ALA A 89 -6.49 10.89 13.34
N ARG A 90 -6.14 9.77 13.98
CA ARG A 90 -5.95 9.68 15.45
C ARG A 90 -4.73 10.46 15.97
N GLY A 91 -4.21 11.42 15.21
CA GLY A 91 -3.33 12.46 15.69
C GLY A 91 -4.19 13.66 16.16
N THR A 92 -3.90 14.18 17.33
CA THR A 92 -4.50 15.46 17.72
C THR A 92 -4.08 16.51 16.69
N ARG A 93 -4.90 17.54 16.47
CA ARG A 93 -4.54 18.70 15.61
C ARG A 93 -3.14 19.22 15.93
N GLU A 94 -2.77 19.24 17.21
CA GLU A 94 -1.47 19.69 17.70
C GLU A 94 -0.32 18.78 17.18
N GLU A 95 -0.51 17.46 17.10
CA GLU A 95 0.47 16.53 16.54
C GLU A 95 0.64 16.70 15.02
N MET A 96 -0.44 17.03 14.29
CA MET A 96 -0.38 17.29 12.85
C MET A 96 0.23 18.66 12.52
N VAL A 97 -0.01 19.68 13.33
CA VAL A 97 0.59 21.01 13.19
C VAL A 97 2.10 20.98 13.48
N ALA A 98 2.56 20.05 14.31
CA ALA A 98 4.00 19.87 14.60
C ALA A 98 4.76 19.25 13.43
N LEU A 99 4.08 18.59 12.45
CA LEU A 99 4.73 17.99 11.29
C LEU A 99 5.22 19.06 10.30
N ARG A 100 6.49 19.01 9.96
CA ARG A 100 7.05 19.86 8.89
C ARG A 100 6.86 19.18 7.54
N LEU A 101 5.84 19.60 6.78
CA LEU A 101 5.56 19.09 5.43
C LEU A 101 6.76 19.14 4.49
N PRO A 102 7.64 20.15 4.46
CA PRO A 102 8.85 20.12 3.63
C PRO A 102 9.78 18.95 3.96
N THR A 103 9.95 18.60 5.24
CA THR A 103 10.75 17.45 5.67
C THR A 103 10.10 16.13 5.25
N LEU A 104 8.78 16.04 5.35
CA LEU A 104 8.03 14.87 4.92
C LEU A 104 8.04 14.68 3.39
N LEU A 105 7.89 15.76 2.63
CA LEU A 105 8.04 15.76 1.16
C LEU A 105 9.43 15.28 0.74
N GLN A 106 10.49 15.74 1.41
CA GLN A 106 11.84 15.26 1.15
C GLN A 106 11.96 13.74 1.40
N TYR A 107 11.41 13.24 2.50
CA TYR A 107 11.38 11.81 2.81
C TYR A 107 10.65 11.00 1.72
N LEU A 108 9.49 11.45 1.25
CA LEU A 108 8.72 10.78 0.19
C LEU A 108 9.49 10.78 -1.14
N ARG A 109 10.09 11.90 -1.55
CA ARG A 109 10.93 11.96 -2.75
C ARG A 109 12.17 11.04 -2.69
N GLN A 110 12.81 10.95 -1.52
CA GLN A 110 13.91 10.01 -1.32
C GLN A 110 13.43 8.56 -1.37
N SER A 111 12.19 8.29 -0.93
CA SER A 111 11.56 6.98 -1.09
C SER A 111 11.34 6.63 -2.56
N HIS A 112 10.82 7.56 -3.37
CA HIS A 112 10.66 7.38 -4.82
C HIS A 112 11.99 7.08 -5.52
N ALA A 113 13.03 7.89 -5.26
CA ALA A 113 14.35 7.65 -5.80
C ALA A 113 14.90 6.26 -5.41
N TYR A 114 14.73 5.86 -4.16
CA TYR A 114 15.12 4.51 -3.72
C TYR A 114 14.40 3.41 -4.49
N PHE A 115 13.07 3.48 -4.64
CA PHE A 115 12.32 2.46 -5.36
C PHE A 115 12.64 2.43 -6.85
N LEU A 116 12.66 3.60 -7.50
CA LEU A 116 12.78 3.69 -8.96
C LEU A 116 14.20 3.48 -9.47
N ASP A 117 15.21 3.94 -8.72
CA ASP A 117 16.61 3.95 -9.17
C ASP A 117 17.44 2.82 -8.57
N PHE A 118 17.05 2.27 -7.42
CA PHE A 118 17.83 1.25 -6.73
C PHE A 118 17.09 -0.07 -6.52
N CYS A 119 15.95 -0.07 -5.81
CA CYS A 119 15.28 -1.29 -5.36
C CYS A 119 14.74 -2.11 -6.54
N LEU A 120 13.79 -1.55 -7.31
CA LEU A 120 13.14 -2.27 -8.41
C LEU A 120 14.11 -2.67 -9.54
N PRO A 121 15.04 -1.79 -10.01
CA PRO A 121 16.08 -2.21 -10.96
C PRO A 121 17.02 -3.30 -10.41
N GLY A 122 17.32 -3.26 -9.11
CA GLY A 122 18.09 -4.28 -8.42
C GLY A 122 17.42 -5.64 -8.45
N ILE A 123 16.15 -5.71 -8.04
CA ILE A 123 15.33 -6.93 -8.07
C ILE A 123 15.21 -7.47 -9.50
N ARG A 124 14.96 -6.59 -10.49
CA ARG A 124 14.88 -6.99 -11.90
C ARG A 124 16.15 -7.71 -12.36
N ARG A 125 17.31 -7.15 -12.06
CA ARG A 125 18.61 -7.74 -12.41
C ARG A 125 18.81 -9.10 -11.75
N GLN A 126 18.53 -9.20 -10.46
CA GLN A 126 18.62 -10.45 -9.72
C GLN A 126 17.62 -11.50 -10.24
N LEU A 127 16.41 -11.09 -10.60
CA LEU A 127 15.41 -11.95 -11.22
C LEU A 127 15.93 -12.52 -12.56
N MET A 128 16.52 -11.68 -13.42
CA MET A 128 17.14 -12.14 -14.67
C MET A 128 18.27 -13.15 -14.45
N GLU A 129 19.04 -13.00 -13.37
CA GLU A 129 20.12 -13.93 -13.01
C GLU A 129 19.59 -15.23 -12.36
N ALA A 130 18.42 -15.18 -11.71
CA ALA A 130 17.83 -16.30 -10.99
C ALA A 130 17.00 -17.21 -11.90
N ILE A 131 16.39 -16.63 -12.95
CA ILE A 131 15.55 -17.36 -13.89
C ILE A 131 16.33 -17.62 -15.20
N ASP A 132 16.11 -18.82 -15.78
CA ASP A 132 16.73 -19.16 -17.05
C ASP A 132 15.95 -18.52 -18.20
N CYS A 133 16.48 -17.45 -18.76
CA CYS A 133 15.92 -16.73 -19.91
C CYS A 133 16.33 -17.36 -21.26
N SER A 134 16.81 -18.60 -21.27
CA SER A 134 17.07 -19.30 -22.53
C SER A 134 15.77 -19.45 -23.34
N MET A 135 15.91 -19.55 -24.67
CA MET A 135 14.77 -19.63 -25.59
C MET A 135 13.80 -20.81 -25.30
N GLN A 136 14.16 -21.71 -24.40
CA GLN A 136 13.35 -22.85 -23.98
C GLN A 136 12.54 -22.62 -22.71
N ASN A 137 12.76 -21.50 -22.00
CA ASN A 137 12.04 -21.20 -20.77
C ASN A 137 11.04 -20.06 -20.99
N GLU A 138 9.92 -20.41 -21.57
CA GLU A 138 8.80 -19.52 -21.87
C GLU A 138 8.25 -18.80 -20.64
N MET A 139 8.24 -19.52 -19.51
CA MET A 139 7.77 -19.01 -18.23
C MET A 139 8.66 -17.87 -17.71
N ALA A 140 9.98 -17.99 -17.84
CA ALA A 140 10.94 -16.98 -17.42
C ALA A 140 10.70 -15.65 -18.13
N PHE A 141 10.45 -15.67 -19.44
CA PHE A 141 10.15 -14.48 -20.22
C PHE A 141 8.87 -13.78 -19.75
N LEU A 142 7.81 -14.53 -19.47
CA LEU A 142 6.54 -13.97 -19.00
C LEU A 142 6.65 -13.37 -17.60
N LEU A 143 7.41 -14.00 -16.71
CA LEU A 143 7.66 -13.47 -15.36
C LEU A 143 8.42 -12.15 -15.40
N LEU A 144 9.45 -12.03 -16.25
CA LEU A 144 10.16 -10.76 -16.48
C LEU A 144 9.24 -9.69 -17.05
N LYS A 145 8.44 -10.04 -18.06
CA LYS A 145 7.47 -9.11 -18.64
C LYS A 145 6.45 -8.63 -17.61
N PHE A 146 5.95 -9.53 -16.76
CA PHE A 146 5.07 -9.18 -15.65
C PHE A 146 5.74 -8.17 -14.72
N PHE A 147 6.98 -8.43 -14.31
CA PHE A 147 7.72 -7.53 -13.43
C PHE A 147 8.00 -6.18 -14.10
N ASP A 148 8.32 -6.15 -15.38
CA ASP A 148 8.51 -4.90 -16.14
C ASP A 148 7.22 -4.07 -16.21
N GLN A 149 6.07 -4.70 -16.37
CA GLN A 149 4.76 -4.02 -16.30
C GLN A 149 4.51 -3.44 -14.91
N TYR A 150 4.77 -4.22 -13.87
CA TYR A 150 4.67 -3.76 -12.49
C TYR A 150 5.56 -2.54 -12.22
N MET A 151 6.85 -2.61 -12.58
CA MET A 151 7.77 -1.47 -12.45
C MET A 151 7.26 -0.21 -13.16
N ASN A 152 6.66 -0.36 -14.33
CA ASN A 152 6.10 0.78 -15.07
C ASN A 152 4.90 1.40 -14.36
N GLU A 153 4.06 0.61 -13.68
CA GLU A 153 2.93 1.13 -12.91
C GLU A 153 3.39 1.87 -11.67
N VAL A 154 4.33 1.30 -10.90
CA VAL A 154 4.96 1.99 -9.76
C VAL A 154 5.59 3.31 -10.21
N ARG A 155 6.33 3.30 -11.34
CA ARG A 155 6.94 4.52 -11.89
C ARG A 155 5.89 5.58 -12.24
N LYS A 156 4.81 5.21 -12.89
CA LYS A 156 3.74 6.16 -13.27
C LYS A 156 3.07 6.76 -12.04
N HIS A 157 2.84 5.97 -11.01
CA HIS A 157 2.26 6.41 -9.75
C HIS A 157 3.17 7.43 -9.07
N MET A 158 4.42 7.09 -8.78
CA MET A 158 5.38 7.98 -8.14
C MET A 158 5.68 9.24 -8.97
N GLN A 159 5.74 9.13 -10.32
CA GLN A 159 5.87 10.29 -11.19
C GLN A 159 4.66 11.22 -11.14
N TYR A 160 3.46 10.69 -10.99
CA TYR A 160 2.26 11.52 -10.80
C TYR A 160 2.37 12.33 -9.50
N GLU A 161 2.84 11.73 -8.43
CA GLU A 161 3.07 12.39 -7.15
C GLU A 161 4.13 13.47 -7.27
N ASP A 162 5.30 13.14 -7.82
CA ASP A 162 6.41 14.07 -8.01
C ASP A 162 6.07 15.28 -8.89
N THR A 163 5.19 15.10 -9.89
CA THR A 163 4.88 16.15 -10.89
C THR A 163 3.59 16.89 -10.65
N ARG A 164 2.67 16.35 -9.86
CA ARG A 164 1.35 16.95 -9.62
C ARG A 164 1.06 17.19 -8.13
N VAL A 165 1.25 16.17 -7.29
CA VAL A 165 0.86 16.23 -5.88
C VAL A 165 1.85 17.10 -5.10
N PHE A 166 3.14 16.79 -5.15
CA PHE A 166 4.15 17.50 -4.38
C PHE A 166 4.29 18.98 -4.77
N PRO A 167 4.31 19.36 -6.07
CA PRO A 167 4.29 20.78 -6.45
C PRO A 167 3.00 21.52 -6.04
N TYR A 168 1.88 20.83 -5.97
CA TYR A 168 0.65 21.40 -5.42
C TYR A 168 0.81 21.75 -3.94
N VAL A 169 1.37 20.84 -3.14
CA VAL A 169 1.60 21.05 -1.72
C VAL A 169 2.63 22.18 -1.47
N GLU A 170 3.70 22.23 -2.30
CA GLU A 170 4.70 23.30 -2.22
C GLU A 170 4.07 24.68 -2.44
N ARG A 171 3.18 24.83 -3.43
CA ARG A 171 2.43 26.07 -3.65
C ARG A 171 1.51 26.44 -2.49
N LEU A 172 0.87 25.45 -1.86
CA LEU A 172 0.04 25.69 -0.67
C LEU A 172 0.89 26.20 0.51
N LEU A 173 2.11 25.66 0.68
CA LEU A 173 3.03 26.09 1.72
C LEU A 173 3.55 27.51 1.46
N GLU A 174 3.86 27.86 0.21
CA GLU A 174 4.25 29.22 -0.18
C GLU A 174 3.11 30.22 0.09
N ALA A 175 1.89 29.90 -0.34
CA ALA A 175 0.72 30.74 -0.09
C ALA A 175 0.42 30.94 1.41
N ALA A 176 0.63 29.90 2.23
CA ALA A 176 0.46 30.00 3.67
C ALA A 176 1.55 30.85 4.35
N ALA A 177 2.78 30.80 3.83
CA ALA A 177 3.88 31.65 4.31
C ALA A 177 3.65 33.14 3.98
N ASP A 178 3.23 33.43 2.73
CA ASP A 178 2.92 34.79 2.27
C ASP A 178 1.77 35.40 3.08
N ALA A 179 0.75 34.61 3.41
CA ALA A 179 -0.37 35.06 4.25
C ALA A 179 0.08 35.40 5.69
N ALA A 180 1.03 34.67 6.26
CA ALA A 180 1.55 34.93 7.60
C ALA A 180 2.41 36.19 7.66
N ASP A 181 3.14 36.52 6.59
CA ASP A 181 3.97 37.74 6.51
C ASP A 181 3.11 39.03 6.36
N VAL A 182 1.89 38.92 5.83
CA VAL A 182 0.98 40.08 5.64
C VAL A 182 0.32 40.49 6.98
N ASP A 183 0.10 39.57 7.91
CA ASP A 183 -0.48 39.88 9.22
C ASP A 183 0.49 40.64 10.16
N GLU A 184 1.80 40.72 9.84
CA GLU A 184 2.78 41.50 10.61
C GLU A 184 3.03 42.92 10.05
N ALA A 185 2.44 43.27 8.87
CA ALA A 185 2.61 44.58 8.27
C ALA A 185 1.39 45.45 8.56
N ASP A 186 1.63 46.53 9.35
CA ASP A 186 0.68 47.58 9.69
C ASP A 186 -0.09 48.16 8.48
N ASP A 187 -1.37 48.53 8.76
CA ASP A 187 -2.31 49.26 7.91
C ASP A 187 -1.65 50.44 7.14
N ASP A 188 -1.30 50.23 5.88
CA ASP A 188 -1.15 51.31 4.93
C ASP A 188 -1.84 50.94 3.59
N GLU A 189 -2.92 51.71 3.31
CA GLU A 189 -3.71 51.59 2.08
C GLU A 189 -2.84 51.73 0.84
N ALA A 190 -2.73 50.66 0.04
CA ALA A 190 -2.15 50.73 -1.31
C ALA A 190 -3.12 50.16 -2.36
N ASP A 191 -3.60 51.08 -3.16
CA ASP A 191 -4.29 50.87 -4.46
C ASP A 191 -3.54 49.86 -5.32
N THR A 192 -4.13 48.72 -5.66
CA THR A 192 -3.52 47.75 -6.59
C THR A 192 -4.33 47.63 -7.89
N ASP A 193 -3.70 48.13 -8.94
CA ASP A 193 -4.09 47.91 -10.31
C ASP A 193 -4.03 46.41 -10.65
N GLU A 194 -5.09 45.92 -11.29
CA GLU A 194 -5.25 44.55 -11.83
C GLU A 194 -4.19 44.27 -12.91
N ALA A 195 -3.42 43.21 -12.72
CA ALA A 195 -2.61 42.58 -13.78
C ALA A 195 -3.13 41.18 -14.08
N ASP A 196 -3.77 41.05 -15.25
CA ASP A 196 -4.15 39.80 -15.90
C ASP A 196 -2.95 38.85 -16.07
N ALA A 197 -2.92 37.75 -15.32
CA ALA A 197 -2.12 36.57 -15.61
C ALA A 197 -3.08 35.37 -15.78
N ALA A 198 -3.45 35.09 -17.03
CA ALA A 198 -4.17 33.89 -17.41
C ALA A 198 -3.28 32.65 -17.22
N GLY A 199 -3.28 32.10 -16.04
CA GLY A 199 -2.80 30.75 -15.72
C GLY A 199 -3.99 29.93 -15.24
N GLU A 200 -4.14 28.71 -15.76
CA GLU A 200 -5.21 27.77 -15.41
C GLU A 200 -5.48 27.78 -13.89
N THR A 201 -6.70 28.11 -13.53
CA THR A 201 -7.16 28.18 -12.14
C THR A 201 -6.91 26.85 -11.42
N PRO A 202 -6.35 26.86 -10.18
CA PRO A 202 -6.05 25.64 -9.41
C PRO A 202 -7.30 24.92 -8.87
N ALA A 203 -8.46 25.13 -9.41
CA ALA A 203 -9.76 24.73 -8.88
C ALA A 203 -10.14 23.26 -9.06
N SER A 204 -9.27 22.37 -9.54
CA SER A 204 -9.66 20.98 -9.82
C SER A 204 -8.89 19.88 -9.08
N PHE A 205 -7.81 20.16 -8.35
CA PHE A 205 -7.07 19.15 -7.59
C PHE A 205 -7.35 19.29 -6.09
N SER A 206 -7.75 18.20 -5.45
CA SER A 206 -7.84 18.09 -4.00
C SER A 206 -7.12 16.84 -3.54
N ILE A 207 -6.42 16.94 -2.41
CA ILE A 207 -5.69 15.80 -1.80
C ILE A 207 -6.63 14.61 -1.51
N ARG A 208 -7.93 14.84 -1.32
CA ARG A 208 -8.92 13.77 -1.14
C ARG A 208 -9.05 12.84 -2.36
N GLN A 209 -8.86 13.36 -3.58
CA GLN A 209 -8.91 12.52 -4.79
C GLN A 209 -7.68 11.62 -4.90
N PHE A 210 -6.55 12.07 -4.37
CA PHE A 210 -5.32 11.31 -4.35
C PHE A 210 -5.41 10.07 -3.45
N ALA A 211 -5.96 10.19 -2.25
CA ALA A 211 -6.05 9.14 -1.24
C ALA A 211 -6.80 7.85 -1.70
N THR A 212 -7.52 7.88 -2.83
CA THR A 212 -8.30 6.71 -3.32
C THR A 212 -7.55 5.81 -4.30
N HIS A 213 -6.27 6.09 -4.63
CA HIS A 213 -5.57 5.43 -5.74
C HIS A 213 -4.54 4.36 -5.36
N HIS A 214 -4.28 4.10 -4.06
CA HIS A 214 -3.17 3.25 -3.61
C HIS A 214 -3.40 1.72 -3.69
N ASP A 215 -4.64 1.24 -3.71
CA ASP A 215 -4.99 -0.18 -3.52
C ASP A 215 -4.53 -1.17 -4.61
N GLN A 216 -4.09 -0.71 -5.79
CA GLN A 216 -3.84 -1.62 -6.94
C GLN A 216 -2.40 -2.10 -7.08
N ILE A 217 -1.43 -1.40 -6.49
CA ILE A 217 0.00 -1.66 -6.70
C ILE A 217 0.44 -2.87 -5.87
N ASP A 218 -0.01 -2.98 -4.63
CA ASP A 218 0.40 -4.03 -3.69
C ASP A 218 -0.08 -5.42 -4.12
N ALA A 219 -1.29 -5.52 -4.67
CA ALA A 219 -1.86 -6.79 -5.12
C ALA A 219 -1.02 -7.48 -6.22
N LYS A 220 -0.37 -6.71 -7.11
CA LYS A 220 0.42 -7.26 -8.22
C LYS A 220 1.75 -7.86 -7.78
N LEU A 221 2.41 -7.27 -6.79
CA LEU A 221 3.66 -7.82 -6.28
C LEU A 221 3.42 -9.14 -5.56
N SER A 222 2.33 -9.23 -4.80
CA SER A 222 1.86 -10.48 -4.19
C SER A 222 1.52 -11.53 -5.24
N GLU A 223 0.87 -11.15 -6.35
CA GLU A 223 0.58 -12.04 -7.47
C GLU A 223 1.87 -12.59 -8.10
N LEU A 224 2.88 -11.74 -8.35
CA LEU A 224 4.17 -12.19 -8.89
C LEU A 224 4.88 -13.21 -7.98
N LYS A 225 4.92 -12.95 -6.67
CA LYS A 225 5.51 -13.89 -5.70
C LYS A 225 4.81 -15.25 -5.75
N ASN A 226 3.48 -15.25 -5.78
CA ASN A 226 2.68 -16.47 -5.90
C ASN A 226 2.96 -17.22 -7.21
N LEU A 227 3.08 -16.50 -8.33
CA LEU A 227 3.43 -17.10 -9.62
C LEU A 227 4.82 -17.75 -9.60
N LEU A 228 5.81 -17.09 -9.00
CA LEU A 228 7.15 -17.64 -8.84
C LEU A 228 7.15 -18.91 -7.98
N ILE A 229 6.44 -18.90 -6.86
CA ILE A 229 6.39 -20.02 -5.91
C ILE A 229 5.63 -21.22 -6.50
N GLN A 230 4.51 -20.97 -7.18
CA GLN A 230 3.59 -22.03 -7.61
C GLN A 230 3.96 -22.62 -8.97
N TYR A 231 4.43 -21.79 -9.90
CA TYR A 231 4.51 -22.19 -11.31
C TYR A 231 5.92 -22.16 -11.90
N TYR A 232 6.90 -21.51 -11.29
CA TYR A 232 8.24 -21.50 -11.81
C TYR A 232 8.91 -22.88 -11.56
N PRO A 233 9.32 -23.62 -12.61
CA PRO A 233 9.92 -24.94 -12.44
C PRO A 233 11.28 -24.83 -11.75
N ALA A 234 11.41 -25.44 -10.57
CA ALA A 234 12.67 -25.49 -9.86
C ALA A 234 13.66 -26.39 -10.61
N SER A 235 14.69 -25.82 -11.21
CA SER A 235 15.81 -26.52 -11.80
C SER A 235 17.09 -26.25 -11.00
N GLY A 236 17.53 -27.18 -10.18
CA GLY A 236 18.82 -27.10 -9.49
C GLY A 236 18.83 -26.23 -8.23
N ASN A 237 19.82 -25.35 -8.10
CA ASN A 237 20.06 -24.56 -6.89
C ASN A 237 19.16 -23.31 -6.80
N ASN A 238 18.19 -23.33 -5.90
CA ASN A 238 17.20 -22.26 -5.72
C ASN A 238 17.70 -21.06 -4.90
N TYR A 239 18.99 -20.98 -4.52
CA TYR A 239 19.47 -19.89 -3.65
C TYR A 239 19.27 -18.51 -4.27
N ARG A 240 19.45 -18.35 -5.59
CA ARG A 240 19.22 -17.08 -6.27
C ARG A 240 17.74 -16.70 -6.29
N LEU A 241 16.87 -17.66 -6.57
CA LEU A 241 15.43 -17.44 -6.57
C LEU A 241 14.91 -17.11 -5.17
N ASN A 242 15.44 -17.78 -4.14
CA ASN A 242 15.12 -17.47 -2.75
C ASN A 242 15.56 -16.05 -2.36
N ALA A 243 16.73 -15.59 -2.84
CA ALA A 243 17.18 -14.21 -2.61
C ALA A 243 16.23 -13.21 -3.27
N VAL A 244 15.83 -13.44 -4.53
CA VAL A 244 14.84 -12.60 -5.23
C VAL A 244 13.51 -12.56 -4.49
N LEU A 245 13.01 -13.71 -4.01
CA LEU A 245 11.77 -13.75 -3.24
C LEU A 245 11.87 -12.95 -1.93
N LEU A 246 13.01 -13.03 -1.22
CA LEU A 246 13.23 -12.22 -0.03
C LEU A 246 13.25 -10.72 -0.35
N ASP A 247 13.90 -10.32 -1.44
CA ASP A 247 13.92 -8.92 -1.89
C ASP A 247 12.52 -8.45 -2.33
N LEU A 248 11.72 -9.30 -2.97
CA LEU A 248 10.31 -8.99 -3.31
C LEU A 248 9.45 -8.82 -2.06
N TYR A 249 9.62 -9.67 -1.05
CA TYR A 249 8.92 -9.51 0.24
C TYR A 249 9.34 -8.23 0.97
N SER A 250 10.64 -7.92 0.96
CA SER A 250 11.17 -6.68 1.55
C SER A 250 10.62 -5.44 0.82
N CYS A 251 10.64 -5.45 -0.52
CA CYS A 251 10.10 -4.38 -1.34
C CYS A 251 8.61 -4.13 -1.08
N GLU A 252 7.80 -5.19 -0.96
CA GLU A 252 6.39 -5.09 -0.62
C GLU A 252 6.16 -4.43 0.74
N GLN A 253 6.90 -4.87 1.76
CA GLN A 253 6.82 -4.26 3.10
C GLN A 253 7.22 -2.78 3.10
N GLU A 254 8.24 -2.42 2.32
CA GLU A 254 8.70 -1.04 2.21
C GLU A 254 7.73 -0.15 1.43
N LEU A 255 7.07 -0.67 0.39
CA LEU A 255 6.00 0.03 -0.32
C LEU A 255 4.77 0.23 0.58
N ALA A 256 4.35 -0.81 1.30
CA ALA A 256 3.26 -0.69 2.28
C ALA A 256 3.60 0.33 3.38
N ALA A 257 4.85 0.37 3.86
CA ALA A 257 5.29 1.39 4.81
C ALA A 257 5.26 2.81 4.21
N HIS A 258 5.61 2.96 2.93
CA HIS A 258 5.52 4.23 2.20
C HIS A 258 4.07 4.72 2.12
N THR A 259 3.14 3.88 1.66
CA THR A 259 1.71 4.17 1.60
C THR A 259 1.13 4.52 2.99
N ARG A 260 1.55 3.82 4.05
CA ARG A 260 1.13 4.16 5.42
C ARG A 260 1.55 5.58 5.84
N VAL A 261 2.75 6.01 5.46
CA VAL A 261 3.21 7.38 5.74
C VAL A 261 2.37 8.40 4.97
N GLU A 262 2.04 8.11 3.72
CA GLU A 262 1.17 8.97 2.92
C GLU A 262 -0.24 9.07 3.52
N ASP A 263 -0.88 7.95 3.78
CA ASP A 263 -2.26 7.92 4.25
C ASP A 263 -2.43 8.48 5.67
N HIS A 264 -1.45 8.29 6.56
CA HIS A 264 -1.59 8.62 7.98
C HIS A 264 -0.90 9.92 8.40
N LEU A 265 0.08 10.41 7.63
CA LEU A 265 0.80 11.64 7.95
C LEU A 265 0.67 12.68 6.84
N PHE A 266 0.98 12.31 5.58
CA PHE A 266 1.03 13.27 4.49
C PHE A 266 -0.36 13.79 4.09
N VAL A 267 -1.28 12.91 3.73
CA VAL A 267 -2.64 13.28 3.31
C VAL A 267 -3.38 14.08 4.38
N PRO A 268 -3.39 13.66 5.67
CA PRO A 268 -4.02 14.46 6.73
C PRO A 268 -3.37 15.83 6.95
N ALA A 269 -2.03 15.91 6.89
CA ALA A 269 -1.33 17.19 7.07
C ALA A 269 -1.64 18.17 5.92
N VAL A 270 -1.67 17.71 4.67
CA VAL A 270 -2.07 18.53 3.52
C VAL A 270 -3.54 18.94 3.60
N PHE A 271 -4.41 18.03 4.02
CA PHE A 271 -5.83 18.33 4.20
C PHE A 271 -6.06 19.45 5.22
N HIS A 272 -5.31 19.46 6.32
CA HIS A 272 -5.35 20.55 7.28
C HIS A 272 -4.83 21.89 6.71
N LEU A 273 -3.85 21.84 5.81
CA LEU A 273 -3.34 23.01 5.11
C LEU A 273 -4.35 23.57 4.09
N GLU A 274 -5.15 22.71 3.44
CA GLU A 274 -6.22 23.12 2.50
C GLU A 274 -7.39 23.81 3.19
N GLN A 275 -7.58 23.63 4.52
CA GLN A 275 -8.71 24.20 5.28
C GLN A 275 -8.24 25.36 6.15
N PRO A 276 -8.43 26.61 5.74
CA PRO A 276 -8.15 27.75 6.60
C PRO A 276 -9.04 27.73 7.83
N GLU A 277 -8.54 28.20 8.98
CA GLU A 277 -9.13 28.15 10.33
C GLU A 277 -10.60 28.60 10.46
N ALA A 278 -11.13 29.37 9.51
CA ALA A 278 -12.50 29.87 9.51
C ALA A 278 -13.58 28.78 9.34
N ALA A 279 -13.29 27.71 8.60
CA ALA A 279 -14.25 26.63 8.36
C ALA A 279 -14.42 25.73 9.59
N PHE A 280 -13.38 25.58 10.41
CA PHE A 280 -13.40 24.70 11.58
C PHE A 280 -14.20 25.27 12.76
N ARG A 281 -14.31 26.59 12.86
CA ARG A 281 -15.15 27.26 13.92
C ARG A 281 -16.64 27.05 13.68
N THR A 282 -17.06 26.86 12.43
CA THR A 282 -18.47 26.68 12.08
C THR A 282 -18.96 25.28 12.47
N GLU A 283 -18.15 24.23 12.26
CA GLU A 283 -18.53 22.85 12.62
C GLU A 283 -18.60 22.61 14.14
N GLN A 284 -17.72 23.24 14.93
CA GLN A 284 -17.79 23.13 16.38
C GLN A 284 -18.97 23.96 16.98
N SER A 285 -19.39 25.03 16.29
CA SER A 285 -20.55 25.83 16.71
C SER A 285 -21.85 25.08 16.43
N GLU A 286 -21.94 24.31 15.37
CA GLU A 286 -23.15 23.52 15.07
C GLU A 286 -23.26 22.27 15.95
N ALA A 287 -22.12 21.62 16.32
CA ALA A 287 -22.11 20.51 17.25
C ALA A 287 -22.43 20.86 18.69
N ALA A 288 -22.19 22.13 19.10
CA ALA A 288 -22.48 22.64 20.46
C ALA A 288 -23.90 23.20 20.61
N GLY A 289 -24.67 23.32 19.52
CA GLY A 289 -25.99 23.98 19.49
C GLY A 289 -27.21 23.03 19.55
N ALA A 290 -27.08 21.74 19.83
CA ALA A 290 -28.24 20.86 20.01
C ALA A 290 -28.83 21.04 21.41
N PRO A 291 -30.10 21.45 21.55
CA PRO A 291 -30.71 21.58 22.86
C PRO A 291 -31.03 20.23 23.47
N GLU A 292 -30.57 20.02 24.69
CA GLU A 292 -31.02 18.92 25.54
C GLU A 292 -32.51 19.07 25.82
N THR A 293 -33.38 18.36 25.10
CA THR A 293 -34.73 18.15 25.54
C THR A 293 -34.78 16.90 26.42
N GLY A 294 -34.84 17.13 27.71
CA GLY A 294 -35.15 16.10 28.67
C GLY A 294 -36.57 15.61 28.51
N VAL A 295 -36.76 14.29 28.46
CA VAL A 295 -38.03 13.65 28.85
C VAL A 295 -37.71 12.36 29.61
N SER A 296 -38.07 12.46 30.84
CA SER A 296 -38.60 11.49 31.81
C SER A 296 -39.00 10.09 31.31
N GLY A 297 -38.53 9.14 32.06
CA GLY A 297 -38.82 7.76 32.30
C GLY A 297 -40.09 7.10 31.79
N ALA A 298 -39.90 5.82 31.41
CA ALA A 298 -40.87 4.75 31.67
C ALA A 298 -40.18 3.39 31.58
N THR A 299 -40.21 2.69 32.66
CA THR A 299 -39.99 1.27 32.88
C THR A 299 -41.04 0.42 32.15
N CYS A 300 -40.66 -0.75 31.61
CA CYS A 300 -41.34 -2.05 31.66
C CYS A 300 -40.64 -3.02 30.71
N ALA A 301 -40.08 -4.04 31.25
CA ALA A 301 -40.58 -5.41 31.47
C ALA A 301 -40.48 -6.33 30.22
N SER A 302 -39.56 -7.25 30.39
CA SER A 302 -39.56 -8.66 30.00
C SER A 302 -40.68 -9.22 29.11
N GLU A 303 -40.33 -9.99 28.10
CA GLU A 303 -40.84 -11.35 27.97
C GLU A 303 -39.97 -12.23 27.03
N ALA A 304 -39.77 -13.42 27.50
CA ALA A 304 -39.11 -14.55 26.85
C ALA A 304 -40.13 -15.38 26.05
N GLY A 305 -39.62 -16.04 25.01
CA GLY A 305 -40.36 -17.09 24.29
C GLY A 305 -39.48 -17.57 23.16
N SER A 306 -38.75 -18.60 23.26
CA SER A 306 -38.96 -20.04 23.34
C SER A 306 -39.67 -20.64 22.12
N SER A 307 -39.01 -21.71 21.66
CA SER A 307 -39.57 -22.87 20.97
C SER A 307 -39.41 -22.90 19.45
N ALA A 308 -38.79 -23.83 18.92
CA ALA A 308 -38.68 -25.28 18.77
C ALA A 308 -38.65 -25.57 17.27
N ALA A 309 -37.67 -26.24 16.76
CA ALA A 309 -37.38 -27.65 16.60
C ALA A 309 -38.24 -28.37 15.52
N VAL A 310 -37.53 -29.26 14.82
CA VAL A 310 -37.91 -30.56 14.24
C VAL A 310 -37.99 -30.66 12.71
N GLY A 311 -37.20 -31.66 12.25
CA GLY A 311 -37.45 -32.49 11.09
C GLY A 311 -36.20 -32.76 10.24
N SER A 312 -35.32 -33.58 10.55
CA SER A 312 -35.04 -35.01 10.36
C SER A 312 -35.64 -35.62 9.07
N SER A 313 -34.79 -36.02 8.16
CA SER A 313 -34.82 -37.37 7.61
C SER A 313 -33.55 -37.74 6.85
N ALA A 314 -33.05 -38.89 7.22
CA ALA A 314 -31.90 -39.62 6.70
C ALA A 314 -32.36 -40.59 5.59
N ALA A 315 -31.46 -40.93 4.71
CA ALA A 315 -31.17 -42.19 4.03
C ALA A 315 -30.28 -41.90 2.83
N GLY A 316 -29.21 -42.59 2.55
CA GLY A 316 -28.59 -43.81 2.91
C GLY A 316 -27.52 -44.14 1.88
N VAL A 317 -26.36 -44.51 2.37
CA VAL A 317 -25.45 -45.60 2.02
C VAL A 317 -25.14 -45.89 0.54
N SER A 318 -23.85 -45.75 0.17
CA SER A 318 -22.87 -46.79 -0.12
C SER A 318 -21.63 -46.13 -0.79
N GLY A 319 -20.55 -46.25 -0.34
CA GLY A 319 -19.34 -46.97 -0.17
C GLY A 319 -18.58 -47.23 -1.47
N SER A 320 -17.43 -46.56 -1.60
CA SER A 320 -16.26 -47.14 -2.29
C SER A 320 -15.01 -46.39 -1.81
N ALA A 321 -14.10 -47.17 -1.24
CA ALA A 321 -12.79 -46.73 -0.80
C ALA A 321 -11.89 -46.48 -2.01
N GLY A 322 -11.08 -45.39 -1.94
CA GLY A 322 -10.06 -45.12 -2.94
C GLY A 322 -9.24 -43.89 -2.60
N SER A 323 -8.10 -44.12 -1.97
CA SER A 323 -6.88 -43.31 -2.04
C SER A 323 -6.92 -41.85 -1.59
N SER A 324 -6.45 -41.68 -0.35
CA SER A 324 -5.99 -40.45 0.25
C SER A 324 -4.92 -39.73 -0.63
N ALA A 325 -5.33 -38.65 -1.27
CA ALA A 325 -4.42 -37.56 -1.66
C ALA A 325 -4.91 -36.33 -0.92
N LEU A 326 -4.03 -35.71 -0.16
CA LEU A 326 -4.24 -34.41 0.49
C LEU A 326 -4.50 -33.36 -0.60
N GLU A 327 -5.75 -33.20 -1.00
CA GLU A 327 -6.17 -32.07 -1.81
C GLU A 327 -6.37 -30.86 -0.87
N THR A 328 -5.37 -29.97 -0.84
CA THR A 328 -5.58 -28.59 -0.46
C THR A 328 -6.66 -28.03 -1.40
N GLY A 329 -7.78 -27.58 -0.85
CA GLY A 329 -8.99 -27.20 -1.60
C GLY A 329 -8.82 -25.92 -2.43
N ALA A 330 -8.03 -25.99 -3.50
CA ALA A 330 -8.06 -25.01 -4.57
C ALA A 330 -9.32 -25.24 -5.40
N GLU A 331 -10.23 -24.27 -5.45
CA GLU A 331 -11.42 -24.35 -6.32
C GLU A 331 -10.99 -24.53 -7.78
N VAL A 332 -11.26 -25.70 -8.34
CA VAL A 332 -10.90 -26.05 -9.73
C VAL A 332 -11.72 -25.19 -10.71
N LEU A 333 -11.04 -24.67 -11.75
CA LEU A 333 -11.72 -23.97 -12.83
C LEU A 333 -12.67 -24.91 -13.58
N THR A 334 -13.86 -24.44 -13.90
CA THR A 334 -14.77 -25.12 -14.81
C THR A 334 -14.22 -25.12 -16.23
N ASP A 335 -14.67 -26.00 -17.09
CA ASP A 335 -14.20 -26.05 -18.48
C ASP A 335 -14.46 -24.72 -19.21
N ARG A 336 -15.55 -24.05 -18.90
CA ARG A 336 -15.87 -22.73 -19.45
C ARG A 336 -14.91 -21.65 -18.98
N GLU A 337 -14.50 -21.68 -17.72
CA GLU A 337 -13.50 -20.77 -17.18
C GLU A 337 -12.12 -21.03 -17.81
N LYS A 338 -11.76 -22.30 -18.09
CA LYS A 338 -10.52 -22.64 -18.79
C LYS A 338 -10.51 -22.11 -20.24
N GLU A 339 -11.63 -22.22 -20.98
CA GLU A 339 -11.77 -21.64 -22.32
C GLU A 339 -11.55 -20.11 -22.28
N ILE A 340 -12.12 -19.42 -21.30
CA ILE A 340 -11.93 -17.98 -21.15
C ILE A 340 -10.48 -17.65 -20.81
N VAL A 341 -9.82 -18.41 -19.92
CA VAL A 341 -8.39 -18.25 -19.62
C VAL A 341 -7.55 -18.40 -20.88
N CYS A 342 -7.84 -19.40 -21.74
CA CYS A 342 -7.16 -19.56 -23.03
C CYS A 342 -7.34 -18.35 -23.94
N CYS A 343 -8.55 -17.82 -24.04
CA CYS A 343 -8.82 -16.63 -24.86
C CYS A 343 -8.09 -15.39 -24.32
N VAL A 344 -8.06 -15.20 -23.00
CA VAL A 344 -7.35 -14.09 -22.35
C VAL A 344 -5.84 -14.20 -22.60
N ALA A 345 -5.27 -15.39 -22.46
CA ALA A 345 -3.85 -15.64 -22.74
C ALA A 345 -3.47 -15.35 -24.21
N LYS A 346 -4.40 -15.57 -25.15
CA LYS A 346 -4.26 -15.23 -26.58
C LYS A 346 -4.45 -13.73 -26.86
N GLY A 347 -4.61 -12.90 -25.83
CA GLY A 347 -4.74 -11.45 -25.94
C GLY A 347 -6.12 -10.94 -26.40
N MET A 348 -7.15 -11.78 -26.35
CA MET A 348 -8.49 -11.39 -26.77
C MET A 348 -9.16 -10.43 -25.75
N ILE A 349 -9.80 -9.39 -26.25
CA ILE A 349 -10.61 -8.50 -25.41
C ILE A 349 -12.00 -9.12 -25.10
N ASN A 350 -12.68 -8.62 -24.06
CA ASN A 350 -13.95 -9.20 -23.58
C ASN A 350 -15.02 -9.33 -24.72
N LYS A 351 -15.03 -8.42 -25.70
CA LYS A 351 -15.93 -8.47 -26.84
C LYS A 351 -15.62 -9.63 -27.78
N GLU A 352 -14.35 -9.84 -28.10
CA GLU A 352 -13.87 -10.95 -28.95
C GLU A 352 -14.11 -12.31 -28.28
N ILE A 353 -13.90 -12.40 -26.96
CA ILE A 353 -14.20 -13.59 -26.17
C ILE A 353 -15.69 -13.90 -26.22
N ALA A 354 -16.53 -12.88 -26.06
CA ALA A 354 -17.98 -13.01 -26.10
C ALA A 354 -18.45 -13.56 -27.46
N GLU A 355 -17.91 -13.03 -28.56
CA GLU A 355 -18.20 -13.49 -29.94
C GLU A 355 -17.70 -14.91 -30.17
N ALA A 356 -16.43 -15.22 -29.80
CA ALA A 356 -15.82 -16.53 -30.02
C ALA A 356 -16.52 -17.67 -29.23
N LEU A 357 -16.98 -17.35 -28.02
CA LEU A 357 -17.58 -18.33 -27.13
C LEU A 357 -19.13 -18.29 -27.12
N PHE A 358 -19.76 -17.47 -27.97
CA PHE A 358 -21.21 -17.28 -28.03
C PHE A 358 -21.82 -16.88 -26.65
N LEU A 359 -21.20 -15.91 -25.99
CA LEU A 359 -21.63 -15.37 -24.70
C LEU A 359 -21.96 -13.88 -24.79
N SER A 360 -22.65 -13.36 -23.76
CA SER A 360 -22.72 -11.92 -23.57
C SER A 360 -21.42 -11.37 -22.97
N ILE A 361 -21.06 -10.12 -23.26
CA ILE A 361 -19.90 -9.44 -22.66
C ILE A 361 -20.00 -9.48 -21.13
N HIS A 362 -21.19 -9.28 -20.59
CA HIS A 362 -21.45 -9.32 -19.15
C HIS A 362 -21.16 -10.70 -18.56
N THR A 363 -21.53 -11.78 -19.27
CA THR A 363 -21.22 -13.15 -18.86
C THR A 363 -19.71 -13.40 -18.83
N VAL A 364 -18.96 -12.92 -19.83
CA VAL A 364 -17.50 -12.99 -19.86
C VAL A 364 -16.88 -12.26 -18.66
N MET A 365 -17.35 -11.05 -18.34
CA MET A 365 -16.88 -10.29 -17.18
C MET A 365 -17.14 -11.02 -15.86
N THR A 366 -18.32 -11.65 -15.72
CA THR A 366 -18.65 -12.46 -14.53
C THR A 366 -17.72 -13.66 -14.40
N HIS A 367 -17.46 -14.40 -15.48
CA HIS A 367 -16.50 -15.50 -15.45
C HIS A 367 -15.08 -15.03 -15.10
N ARG A 368 -14.60 -13.91 -15.67
CA ARG A 368 -13.29 -13.35 -15.34
C ARG A 368 -13.18 -12.97 -13.86
N LYS A 369 -14.23 -12.39 -13.27
CA LYS A 369 -14.28 -12.10 -11.83
C LYS A 369 -14.19 -13.39 -10.99
N ASN A 370 -14.90 -14.45 -11.40
CA ASN A 370 -14.85 -15.74 -10.72
C ASN A 370 -13.47 -16.42 -10.86
N ILE A 371 -12.85 -16.35 -12.05
CA ILE A 371 -11.49 -16.84 -12.29
C ILE A 371 -10.49 -16.13 -11.38
N ALA A 372 -10.55 -14.79 -11.33
CA ALA A 372 -9.67 -13.99 -10.49
C ALA A 372 -9.82 -14.36 -9.00
N ARG A 373 -11.06 -14.55 -8.52
CA ARG A 373 -11.33 -14.98 -7.15
C ARG A 373 -10.80 -16.40 -6.87
N LYS A 374 -10.96 -17.34 -7.80
CA LYS A 374 -10.52 -18.74 -7.63
C LYS A 374 -9.01 -18.89 -7.65
N LEU A 375 -8.35 -18.21 -8.58
CA LEU A 375 -6.91 -18.33 -8.80
C LEU A 375 -6.09 -17.32 -8.01
N GLN A 376 -6.71 -16.26 -7.48
CA GLN A 376 -6.02 -15.08 -6.92
C GLN A 376 -5.05 -14.45 -7.94
N ILE A 377 -5.43 -14.52 -9.23
CA ILE A 377 -4.69 -13.95 -10.36
C ILE A 377 -5.59 -12.92 -11.03
N HIS A 378 -5.14 -11.67 -11.06
CA HIS A 378 -5.91 -10.54 -11.56
C HIS A 378 -5.38 -9.99 -12.88
N SER A 379 -4.10 -10.25 -13.19
CA SER A 379 -3.44 -9.74 -14.40
C SER A 379 -3.59 -10.70 -15.59
N VAL A 380 -3.55 -10.11 -16.80
CA VAL A 380 -3.54 -10.88 -18.07
C VAL A 380 -2.28 -11.72 -18.16
N ALA A 381 -1.13 -11.16 -17.76
CA ALA A 381 0.15 -11.86 -17.77
C ALA A 381 0.13 -13.05 -16.79
N GLY A 382 -0.42 -12.90 -15.60
CA GLY A 382 -0.58 -13.98 -14.63
C GLY A 382 -1.48 -15.10 -15.15
N LEU A 383 -2.60 -14.77 -15.80
CA LEU A 383 -3.47 -15.77 -16.42
C LEU A 383 -2.78 -16.51 -17.58
N ALA A 384 -1.91 -15.83 -18.34
CA ALA A 384 -1.11 -16.49 -19.37
C ALA A 384 -0.08 -17.46 -18.77
N ILE A 385 0.59 -17.07 -17.68
CA ILE A 385 1.51 -17.93 -16.92
C ILE A 385 0.75 -19.17 -16.41
N TYR A 386 -0.42 -18.99 -15.82
CA TYR A 386 -1.27 -20.08 -15.37
C TYR A 386 -1.63 -21.03 -16.54
N ALA A 387 -2.05 -20.47 -17.68
CA ALA A 387 -2.46 -21.24 -18.85
C ALA A 387 -1.32 -22.10 -19.40
N ILE A 388 -0.10 -21.58 -19.45
CA ILE A 388 1.09 -22.33 -19.89
C ILE A 388 1.46 -23.40 -18.87
N ALA A 389 1.49 -23.09 -17.57
CA ALA A 389 1.82 -24.04 -16.51
C ALA A 389 0.89 -25.26 -16.51
N HIS A 390 -0.40 -25.03 -16.82
CA HIS A 390 -1.41 -26.08 -16.92
C HIS A 390 -1.58 -26.66 -18.34
N LYS A 391 -0.70 -26.30 -19.29
CA LYS A 391 -0.72 -26.76 -20.69
C LYS A 391 -2.05 -26.50 -21.41
N LEU A 392 -2.72 -25.41 -21.06
CA LEU A 392 -3.95 -24.96 -21.72
C LEU A 392 -3.66 -24.19 -23.01
N VAL A 393 -2.49 -23.56 -23.12
CA VAL A 393 -2.04 -22.75 -24.25
C VAL A 393 -0.53 -22.92 -24.39
N GLU A 394 -0.02 -22.91 -25.64
CA GLU A 394 1.42 -22.83 -25.90
C GLU A 394 1.88 -21.37 -25.97
N LEU A 395 3.16 -21.10 -25.64
CA LEU A 395 3.70 -19.73 -25.66
C LEU A 395 3.55 -19.07 -27.04
N SER A 396 3.70 -19.82 -28.10
CA SER A 396 3.52 -19.34 -29.49
C SER A 396 2.15 -18.72 -29.75
N GLU A 397 1.15 -19.07 -28.95
CA GLU A 397 -0.22 -18.56 -29.03
C GLU A 397 -0.48 -17.35 -28.11
N VAL A 398 0.43 -17.07 -27.15
CA VAL A 398 0.26 -15.98 -26.16
C VAL A 398 0.58 -14.63 -26.79
N LYS A 399 -0.37 -13.68 -26.69
CA LYS A 399 -0.24 -12.29 -27.13
C LYS A 399 -0.44 -11.38 -25.93
N LEU A 400 0.64 -10.84 -25.38
CA LEU A 400 0.65 -9.94 -24.22
C LEU A 400 1.15 -8.55 -24.62
#